data_652fd11066d936ace3cfb2b1b7679c55
#
_entry.id   652fd11066d936ace3cfb2b1b7679c55
#
_cell.length_a   1.000
_cell.length_b   1.000
_cell.length_c   1.000
_cell.angle_alpha   90.00
_cell.angle_beta   90.00
_cell.angle_gamma   90.00
#
_symmetry.space_group_name_H-M   'P 1'
#
loop_
_entity.id
_entity.type
_entity.pdbx_description
1 polymer ?
#
loop_
_entity_poly.entity_id
_entity_poly.type
_entity_poly.pdbx_seq_one_letter_code
_entity_poly.pdbx_strand_id
1 'polypeptide(L)'
;NFTGAQKHMIDLAASTIPSSYLLPELLAGFGGTHPDIYFHSIQTDSEGAIHRVLDGIVDLALVGQNTGDESCVFIPFCQDTLVIATPVTERYLKFKEDPVDFKQFLADPIIIREKGSGTKKEMDLFLEKIGITPSDLNVIARMNDLESIKKSIVNGLGISILSARSAVDLEKTKQILLFPLEESVHKRSFYIVYSKNRILKPHVRQFIHYVRDFYQPLQPV
;
A
#
# COMPACT_ATOMS: atom_id res chain seq x y z
N ASN A 1 -26.20 23.47 16.07
CA ASN A 1 -27.45 22.70 15.86
C ASN A 1 -27.23 21.70 14.74
N PHE A 2 -26.83 20.46 15.10
CA PHE A 2 -26.89 19.31 14.20
C PHE A 2 -28.34 18.85 14.17
N THR A 3 -29.11 19.34 13.23
CA THR A 3 -30.45 18.84 12.94
C THR A 3 -30.33 17.53 12.18
N GLY A 4 -30.41 16.46 12.87
CA GLY A 4 -30.99 15.16 12.74
C GLY A 4 -31.30 14.54 11.39
N ALA A 5 -30.42 14.51 10.39
CA ALA A 5 -30.42 13.37 9.46
C ALA A 5 -29.51 12.30 10.06
N GLN A 6 -30.06 11.15 10.39
CA GLN A 6 -29.28 10.02 10.91
C GLN A 6 -28.28 9.61 9.81
N LYS A 7 -27.01 9.97 9.99
CA LYS A 7 -25.96 9.60 9.03
C LYS A 7 -25.69 8.10 9.11
N HIS A 8 -25.59 7.47 7.97
CA HIS A 8 -25.16 6.09 7.87
C HIS A 8 -23.63 6.01 7.98
N MET A 9 -23.13 5.30 8.97
CA MET A 9 -21.69 5.19 9.21
C MET A 9 -21.09 4.02 8.44
N ILE A 10 -19.93 4.29 7.81
CA ILE A 10 -19.04 3.28 7.25
C ILE A 10 -17.75 3.31 8.07
N ASP A 11 -17.52 2.26 8.86
CA ASP A 11 -16.28 2.05 9.58
C ASP A 11 -15.30 1.28 8.69
N LEU A 12 -14.12 1.85 8.45
CA LEU A 12 -13.13 1.20 7.62
C LEU A 12 -11.71 1.31 8.17
N ALA A 13 -10.91 0.28 7.90
CA ALA A 13 -9.48 0.32 8.12
C ALA A 13 -8.75 0.35 6.78
N ALA A 14 -7.59 0.96 6.74
CA ALA A 14 -6.76 0.95 5.54
C ALA A 14 -5.28 0.79 5.90
N SER A 15 -4.56 0.01 5.10
CA SER A 15 -3.10 -0.04 5.22
C SER A 15 -2.49 1.24 4.62
N THR A 16 -1.20 1.46 4.85
CA THR A 16 -0.51 2.74 4.61
C THR A 16 -0.77 3.32 3.22
N ILE A 17 -0.55 2.56 2.15
CA ILE A 17 -0.72 3.08 0.78
C ILE A 17 -2.19 3.31 0.43
N PRO A 18 -3.11 2.36 0.63
CA PRO A 18 -4.53 2.62 0.46
C PRO A 18 -5.04 3.83 1.26
N SER A 19 -4.62 3.98 2.52
CA SER A 19 -5.05 5.09 3.39
C SER A 19 -4.65 6.45 2.85
N SER A 20 -3.40 6.59 2.41
CA SER A 20 -2.84 7.90 2.04
C SER A 20 -3.02 8.26 0.57
N TYR A 21 -3.07 7.27 -0.33
CA TYR A 21 -2.99 7.50 -1.78
C TYR A 21 -4.21 7.04 -2.57
N LEU A 22 -5.13 6.27 -1.98
CA LEU A 22 -6.34 5.80 -2.66
C LEU A 22 -7.61 6.27 -1.96
N LEU A 23 -7.66 6.13 -0.65
CA LEU A 23 -8.87 6.41 0.13
C LEU A 23 -9.36 7.87 0.02
N PRO A 24 -8.51 8.92 0.03
CA PRO A 24 -8.99 10.29 -0.04
C PRO A 24 -9.85 10.59 -1.27
N GLU A 25 -9.46 10.13 -2.45
CA GLU A 25 -10.25 10.34 -3.68
C GLU A 25 -11.51 9.48 -3.70
N LEU A 26 -11.46 8.25 -3.16
CA LEU A 26 -12.62 7.38 -3.04
C LEU A 26 -13.68 7.98 -2.11
N LEU A 27 -13.26 8.52 -0.96
CA LEU A 27 -14.18 9.16 -0.02
C LEU A 27 -14.78 10.46 -0.59
N ALA A 28 -13.98 11.27 -1.28
CA ALA A 28 -14.43 12.48 -1.91
C ALA A 28 -15.49 12.20 -2.99
N GLY A 29 -15.21 11.22 -3.86
CA GLY A 29 -16.12 10.85 -4.95
C GLY A 29 -17.43 10.23 -4.44
N PHE A 30 -17.34 9.24 -3.54
CA PHE A 30 -18.55 8.60 -2.99
C PHE A 30 -19.35 9.55 -2.09
N GLY A 31 -18.67 10.30 -1.20
CA GLY A 31 -19.32 11.25 -0.30
C GLY A 31 -20.01 12.39 -1.04
N GLY A 32 -19.48 12.82 -2.19
CA GLY A 32 -20.10 13.84 -3.04
C GLY A 32 -21.49 13.45 -3.57
N THR A 33 -21.74 12.15 -3.75
CA THR A 33 -23.03 11.59 -4.21
C THR A 33 -23.87 11.00 -3.07
N HIS A 34 -23.31 10.82 -1.88
CA HIS A 34 -23.98 10.23 -0.71
C HIS A 34 -23.76 11.10 0.54
N PRO A 35 -24.40 12.27 0.63
CA PRO A 35 -24.17 13.26 1.70
C PRO A 35 -24.64 12.80 3.09
N ASP A 36 -25.44 11.73 3.15
CA ASP A 36 -25.92 11.07 4.35
C ASP A 36 -24.90 10.05 4.93
N ILE A 37 -23.78 9.81 4.25
CA ILE A 37 -22.74 8.92 4.72
C ILE A 37 -21.72 9.66 5.60
N TYR A 38 -21.36 9.02 6.70
CA TYR A 38 -20.24 9.38 7.56
C TYR A 38 -19.18 8.29 7.52
N PHE A 39 -17.95 8.68 7.20
CA PHE A 39 -16.81 7.75 7.19
C PHE A 39 -16.01 7.88 8.48
N HIS A 40 -15.71 6.75 9.09
CA HIS A 40 -14.71 6.62 10.15
C HIS A 40 -13.59 5.73 9.63
N SER A 41 -12.40 6.29 9.48
CA SER A 41 -11.25 5.61 8.89
C SER A 41 -10.10 5.50 9.88
N ILE A 42 -9.52 4.31 9.97
CA ILE A 42 -8.36 4.01 10.81
C ILE A 42 -7.23 3.48 9.92
N GLN A 43 -6.04 4.10 10.03
CA GLN A 43 -4.84 3.58 9.39
C GLN A 43 -4.11 2.61 10.32
N THR A 44 -3.66 1.47 9.76
CA THR A 44 -2.80 0.49 10.42
C THR A 44 -1.97 -0.25 9.35
N ASP A 45 -1.26 -1.31 9.69
CA ASP A 45 -0.68 -2.20 8.67
C ASP A 45 -1.74 -3.15 8.08
N SER A 46 -1.36 -3.94 7.08
CA SER A 46 -2.32 -4.83 6.41
C SER A 46 -2.87 -5.90 7.35
N GLU A 47 -2.03 -6.49 8.19
CA GLU A 47 -2.46 -7.52 9.16
C GLU A 47 -3.42 -6.93 10.18
N GLY A 48 -3.08 -5.78 10.77
CA GLY A 48 -3.94 -5.09 11.73
C GLY A 48 -5.29 -4.67 11.14
N ALA A 49 -5.34 -4.27 9.86
CA ALA A 49 -6.59 -3.94 9.18
C ALA A 49 -7.48 -5.18 8.98
N ILE A 50 -6.89 -6.31 8.59
CA ILE A 50 -7.62 -7.58 8.43
C ILE A 50 -8.15 -8.08 9.79
N HIS A 51 -7.33 -8.02 10.85
CA HIS A 51 -7.79 -8.40 12.20
C HIS A 51 -8.99 -7.56 12.66
N ARG A 52 -9.00 -6.24 12.39
CA ARG A 52 -10.15 -5.39 12.74
C ARG A 52 -11.43 -5.78 11.99
N VAL A 53 -11.32 -6.28 10.76
CA VAL A 53 -12.45 -6.84 10.01
C VAL A 53 -12.96 -8.13 10.68
N LEU A 54 -12.04 -9.03 11.02
CA LEU A 54 -12.38 -10.32 11.67
C LEU A 54 -13.04 -10.12 13.03
N ASP A 55 -12.50 -9.19 13.83
CA ASP A 55 -13.02 -8.82 15.16
C ASP A 55 -14.32 -8.01 15.06
N GLY A 56 -14.70 -7.59 13.85
CA GLY A 56 -15.90 -6.80 13.62
C GLY A 56 -15.83 -5.37 14.14
N ILE A 57 -14.64 -4.85 14.32
CA ILE A 57 -14.40 -3.45 14.71
C ILE A 57 -14.68 -2.50 13.55
N VAL A 58 -14.41 -2.95 12.31
CA VAL A 58 -14.71 -2.19 11.09
C VAL A 58 -15.58 -3.01 10.14
N ASP A 59 -16.31 -2.34 9.25
CA ASP A 59 -17.16 -2.98 8.23
C ASP A 59 -16.32 -3.60 7.11
N LEU A 60 -15.23 -2.91 6.71
CA LEU A 60 -14.32 -3.34 5.63
C LEU A 60 -12.90 -2.80 5.85
N ALA A 61 -11.96 -3.35 5.08
CA ALA A 61 -10.60 -2.81 5.02
C ALA A 61 -10.10 -2.69 3.57
N LEU A 62 -9.17 -1.76 3.33
CA LEU A 62 -8.40 -1.65 2.09
C LEU A 62 -6.94 -1.97 2.40
N VAL A 63 -6.40 -3.05 1.81
CA VAL A 63 -5.09 -3.59 2.19
C VAL A 63 -4.23 -3.94 0.97
N GLY A 64 -2.91 -3.95 1.15
CA GLY A 64 -1.92 -4.36 0.14
C GLY A 64 -1.53 -5.84 0.21
N GLN A 65 -2.32 -6.67 0.88
CA GLN A 65 -2.00 -8.08 1.09
C GLN A 65 -3.26 -8.92 1.09
N ASN A 66 -3.22 -10.06 0.40
CA ASN A 66 -4.18 -11.14 0.54
C ASN A 66 -3.54 -12.23 1.41
N THR A 67 -4.12 -12.48 2.59
CA THR A 67 -3.62 -13.51 3.52
C THR A 67 -4.17 -14.89 3.22
N GLY A 68 -5.19 -15.00 2.35
CA GLY A 68 -5.90 -16.24 2.11
C GLY A 68 -6.80 -16.70 3.26
N ASP A 69 -7.09 -15.82 4.23
CA ASP A 69 -7.99 -16.17 5.35
C ASP A 69 -9.39 -16.51 4.84
N GLU A 70 -9.82 -17.73 5.10
CA GLU A 70 -11.09 -18.27 4.60
C GLU A 70 -12.32 -17.57 5.20
N SER A 71 -12.16 -16.86 6.32
CA SER A 71 -13.23 -16.08 6.97
C SER A 71 -13.46 -14.73 6.31
N CYS A 72 -12.56 -14.32 5.39
CA CYS A 72 -12.62 -13.06 4.67
C CYS A 72 -12.90 -13.25 3.17
N VAL A 73 -13.51 -12.23 2.59
CA VAL A 73 -13.55 -12.03 1.14
C VAL A 73 -12.47 -11.00 0.78
N PHE A 74 -11.65 -11.32 -0.22
CA PHE A 74 -10.63 -10.41 -0.78
C PHE A 74 -11.00 -10.09 -2.23
N ILE A 75 -11.30 -8.83 -2.52
CA ILE A 75 -11.64 -8.36 -3.88
C ILE A 75 -10.49 -7.47 -4.36
N PRO A 76 -9.73 -7.87 -5.39
CA PRO A 76 -8.72 -6.99 -5.96
C PRO A 76 -9.41 -5.80 -6.64
N PHE A 77 -8.90 -4.56 -6.43
CA PHE A 77 -9.54 -3.37 -7.01
C PHE A 77 -8.57 -2.39 -7.67
N CYS A 78 -7.29 -2.43 -7.29
CA CYS A 78 -6.30 -1.52 -7.84
C CYS A 78 -4.93 -2.21 -7.88
N GLN A 79 -4.14 -1.93 -8.92
CA GLN A 79 -2.76 -2.42 -9.01
C GLN A 79 -1.76 -1.38 -8.51
N ASP A 80 -0.64 -1.87 -7.99
CA ASP A 80 0.50 -1.11 -7.52
C ASP A 80 1.80 -1.73 -8.02
N THR A 81 2.82 -0.89 -8.15
CA THR A 81 4.17 -1.31 -8.53
C THR A 81 5.14 -0.94 -7.42
N LEU A 82 6.04 -1.86 -7.07
CA LEU A 82 7.13 -1.57 -6.16
C LEU A 82 8.36 -1.07 -6.92
N VAL A 83 9.08 -0.15 -6.31
CA VAL A 83 10.29 0.47 -6.84
C VAL A 83 11.35 0.53 -5.75
N ILE A 84 12.63 0.55 -6.16
CA ILE A 84 13.74 0.91 -5.28
C ILE A 84 13.83 2.43 -5.29
N ALA A 85 13.75 3.05 -4.11
CA ALA A 85 13.96 4.47 -3.92
C ALA A 85 15.34 4.71 -3.32
N THR A 86 16.12 5.60 -3.94
CA THR A 86 17.48 5.94 -3.52
C THR A 86 17.66 7.44 -3.33
N PRO A 87 18.62 7.88 -2.53
CA PRO A 87 19.03 9.29 -2.55
C PRO A 87 19.64 9.67 -3.91
N VAL A 88 19.72 10.97 -4.19
CA VAL A 88 20.37 11.48 -5.41
C VAL A 88 21.87 11.58 -5.17
N THR A 89 22.61 10.62 -5.70
CA THR A 89 24.09 10.59 -5.65
C THR A 89 24.67 10.29 -7.03
N GLU A 90 25.95 10.62 -7.26
CA GLU A 90 26.62 10.30 -8.54
C GLU A 90 26.53 8.81 -8.90
N ARG A 91 26.64 7.92 -7.89
CA ARG A 91 26.52 6.48 -8.08
C ARG A 91 25.16 6.11 -8.66
N TYR A 92 24.07 6.56 -8.04
CA TYR A 92 22.74 6.21 -8.49
C TYR A 92 22.31 6.94 -9.76
N LEU A 93 22.87 8.12 -10.03
CA LEU A 93 22.68 8.80 -11.31
C LEU A 93 23.28 7.99 -12.47
N LYS A 94 24.46 7.40 -12.28
CA LYS A 94 25.04 6.46 -13.28
C LYS A 94 24.17 5.24 -13.52
N PHE A 95 23.47 4.75 -12.50
CA PHE A 95 22.54 3.63 -12.65
C PHE A 95 21.30 3.98 -13.50
N LYS A 96 21.00 5.25 -13.74
CA LYS A 96 19.94 5.66 -14.68
C LYS A 96 20.35 5.57 -16.14
N GLU A 97 21.65 5.46 -16.44
CA GLU A 97 22.18 5.40 -17.81
C GLU A 97 22.19 3.97 -18.36
N ASP A 98 22.25 2.95 -17.49
CA ASP A 98 22.32 1.54 -17.85
C ASP A 98 21.25 0.70 -17.10
N PRO A 99 20.82 -0.44 -17.67
CA PRO A 99 19.97 -1.38 -16.94
C PRO A 99 20.63 -1.88 -15.65
N VAL A 100 19.93 -1.83 -14.53
CA VAL A 100 20.45 -2.18 -13.20
C VAL A 100 19.78 -3.42 -12.66
N ASP A 101 20.57 -4.42 -12.28
CA ASP A 101 20.12 -5.58 -11.51
C ASP A 101 19.99 -5.21 -10.01
N PHE A 102 18.96 -5.70 -9.35
CA PHE A 102 18.77 -5.54 -7.90
C PHE A 102 20.01 -5.91 -7.08
N LYS A 103 20.78 -6.90 -7.53
CA LYS A 103 22.03 -7.35 -6.87
C LYS A 103 23.06 -6.22 -6.69
N GLN A 104 23.02 -5.20 -7.51
CA GLN A 104 23.92 -4.03 -7.39
C GLN A 104 23.60 -3.15 -6.18
N PHE A 105 22.41 -3.32 -5.59
CA PHE A 105 21.96 -2.61 -4.38
C PHE A 105 22.18 -3.39 -3.09
N LEU A 106 22.61 -4.67 -3.13
CA LEU A 106 22.70 -5.52 -1.93
C LEU A 106 23.66 -4.99 -0.86
N ALA A 107 24.74 -4.34 -1.27
CA ALA A 107 25.71 -3.75 -0.35
C ALA A 107 25.24 -2.42 0.25
N ASP A 108 24.20 -1.83 -0.33
CA ASP A 108 23.70 -0.51 0.11
C ASP A 108 22.94 -0.61 1.42
N PRO A 109 23.05 0.42 2.28
CA PRO A 109 22.22 0.51 3.48
C PRO A 109 20.75 0.52 3.09
N ILE A 110 19.97 -0.44 3.58
CA ILE A 110 18.54 -0.54 3.27
C ILE A 110 17.67 -0.32 4.51
N ILE A 111 16.65 0.50 4.33
CA ILE A 111 15.57 0.73 5.30
C ILE A 111 14.40 -0.17 4.89
N ILE A 112 13.92 -1.00 5.80
CA ILE A 112 12.80 -1.90 5.55
C ILE A 112 11.57 -1.53 6.37
N ARG A 113 10.40 -1.96 5.87
CA ARG A 113 9.13 -1.81 6.57
C ARG A 113 8.99 -2.81 7.72
N GLU A 114 8.08 -2.52 8.61
CA GLU A 114 7.65 -3.38 9.72
C GLU A 114 7.08 -4.73 9.24
N LYS A 115 7.00 -5.72 10.15
CA LYS A 115 6.63 -7.10 9.83
C LYS A 115 5.21 -7.23 9.23
N GLY A 116 4.22 -6.50 9.71
CA GLY A 116 2.82 -6.56 9.24
C GLY A 116 2.55 -5.79 7.94
N SER A 117 3.57 -5.16 7.36
CA SER A 117 3.46 -4.36 6.13
C SER A 117 3.28 -5.24 4.89
N GLY A 118 2.26 -4.95 4.08
CA GLY A 118 2.10 -5.56 2.76
C GLY A 118 3.28 -5.29 1.82
N THR A 119 3.89 -4.11 1.89
CA THR A 119 5.11 -3.79 1.12
C THR A 119 6.29 -4.68 1.54
N LYS A 120 6.44 -4.93 2.86
CA LYS A 120 7.49 -5.83 3.35
C LYS A 120 7.29 -7.25 2.86
N LYS A 121 6.06 -7.75 2.88
CA LYS A 121 5.74 -9.09 2.38
C LYS A 121 6.04 -9.22 0.89
N GLU A 122 5.66 -8.26 0.09
CA GLU A 122 5.94 -8.26 -1.36
C GLU A 122 7.46 -8.18 -1.63
N MET A 123 8.20 -7.38 -0.84
CA MET A 123 9.65 -7.36 -0.90
C MET A 123 10.25 -8.75 -0.62
N ASP A 124 9.76 -9.45 0.41
CA ASP A 124 10.26 -10.78 0.77
C ASP A 124 10.00 -11.80 -0.34
N LEU A 125 8.81 -11.79 -0.94
CA LEU A 125 8.46 -12.64 -2.09
C LEU A 125 9.36 -12.37 -3.30
N PHE A 126 9.70 -11.11 -3.53
CA PHE A 126 10.64 -10.73 -4.57
C PHE A 126 12.03 -11.29 -4.32
N LEU A 127 12.58 -11.06 -3.14
CA LEU A 127 13.91 -11.52 -2.77
C LEU A 127 14.01 -13.05 -2.88
N GLU A 128 12.98 -13.77 -2.43
CA GLU A 128 12.91 -15.23 -2.56
C GLU A 128 12.99 -15.66 -4.03
N LYS A 129 12.26 -15.00 -4.92
CA LYS A 129 12.28 -15.34 -6.36
C LYS A 129 13.65 -15.16 -7.01
N ILE A 130 14.40 -14.16 -6.61
CA ILE A 130 15.74 -13.89 -7.15
C ILE A 130 16.85 -14.58 -6.35
N GLY A 131 16.48 -15.44 -5.39
CA GLY A 131 17.41 -16.24 -4.58
C GLY A 131 18.20 -15.43 -3.58
N ILE A 132 17.68 -14.31 -3.09
CA ILE A 132 18.30 -13.45 -2.08
C ILE A 132 17.60 -13.69 -0.74
N THR A 133 18.38 -13.86 0.32
CA THR A 133 17.87 -14.01 1.68
C THR A 133 17.94 -12.67 2.45
N PRO A 134 17.14 -12.50 3.51
CA PRO A 134 17.23 -11.29 4.34
C PRO A 134 18.62 -11.03 4.94
N SER A 135 19.44 -12.09 5.12
CA SER A 135 20.82 -11.98 5.61
C SER A 135 21.80 -11.40 4.58
N ASP A 136 21.44 -11.40 3.31
CA ASP A 136 22.26 -10.82 2.24
C ASP A 136 22.08 -9.30 2.14
N LEU A 137 21.11 -8.74 2.85
CA LEU A 137 20.79 -7.31 2.85
C LEU A 137 21.54 -6.59 3.99
N ASN A 138 22.08 -5.42 3.70
CA ASN A 138 22.62 -4.51 4.70
C ASN A 138 21.50 -3.68 5.35
N VAL A 139 20.66 -4.33 6.18
CA VAL A 139 19.53 -3.68 6.85
C VAL A 139 20.03 -2.79 7.98
N ILE A 140 19.83 -1.48 7.84
CA ILE A 140 20.26 -0.47 8.83
C ILE A 140 19.14 0.08 9.69
N ALA A 141 17.89 -0.03 9.23
CA ALA A 141 16.72 0.43 9.98
C ALA A 141 15.46 -0.34 9.59
N ARG A 142 14.55 -0.45 10.55
CA ARG A 142 13.16 -0.91 10.34
C ARG A 142 12.22 0.17 10.82
N MET A 143 11.33 0.64 9.94
CA MET A 143 10.41 1.73 10.24
C MET A 143 8.99 1.38 9.80
N ASN A 144 7.99 1.90 10.50
CA ASN A 144 6.57 1.74 10.17
C ASN A 144 5.95 3.02 9.58
N ASP A 145 6.58 4.17 9.74
CA ASP A 145 6.12 5.42 9.17
C ASP A 145 6.76 5.68 7.80
N LEU A 146 5.91 5.70 6.76
CA LEU A 146 6.35 5.87 5.38
C LEU A 146 7.00 7.23 5.12
N GLU A 147 6.49 8.30 5.74
CA GLU A 147 7.07 9.65 5.58
C GLU A 147 8.46 9.74 6.21
N SER A 148 8.67 9.09 7.35
CA SER A 148 10.00 8.97 7.96
C SER A 148 10.98 8.21 7.06
N ILE A 149 10.53 7.13 6.41
CA ILE A 149 11.35 6.38 5.45
C ILE A 149 11.73 7.28 4.28
N LYS A 150 10.77 7.95 3.65
CA LYS A 150 11.00 8.85 2.51
C LYS A 150 11.99 9.97 2.87
N LYS A 151 11.82 10.62 4.02
CA LYS A 151 12.74 11.65 4.51
C LYS A 151 14.13 11.09 4.81
N SER A 152 14.23 9.87 5.32
CA SER A 152 15.51 9.20 5.56
C SER A 152 16.27 8.94 4.27
N ILE A 153 15.56 8.54 3.20
CA ILE A 153 16.16 8.38 1.87
C ILE A 153 16.66 9.73 1.34
N VAL A 154 15.83 10.78 1.39
CA VAL A 154 16.21 12.14 0.95
C VAL A 154 17.47 12.62 1.68
N ASN A 155 17.60 12.31 2.98
CA ASN A 155 18.76 12.68 3.79
C ASN A 155 19.96 11.72 3.64
N GLY A 156 19.89 10.74 2.75
CA GLY A 156 21.02 9.87 2.42
C GLY A 156 21.29 8.75 3.41
N LEU A 157 20.34 8.41 4.29
CA LEU A 157 20.51 7.31 5.25
C LEU A 157 20.66 5.96 4.53
N GLY A 158 19.95 5.76 3.43
CA GLY A 158 20.00 4.52 2.67
C GLY A 158 18.91 4.47 1.61
N ILE A 159 18.69 3.29 1.08
CA ILE A 159 17.66 2.98 0.07
C ILE A 159 16.45 2.29 0.73
N SER A 160 15.34 2.21 0.01
CA SER A 160 14.20 1.39 0.44
C SER A 160 13.39 0.89 -0.76
N ILE A 161 12.65 -0.20 -0.58
CA ILE A 161 11.63 -0.65 -1.54
C ILE A 161 10.30 -0.06 -1.11
N LEU A 162 9.69 0.72 -1.98
CA LEU A 162 8.45 1.47 -1.75
C LEU A 162 7.42 1.23 -2.84
N SER A 163 6.17 1.57 -2.57
CA SER A 163 5.16 1.76 -3.61
C SER A 163 5.54 2.95 -4.49
N ALA A 164 5.49 2.76 -5.81
CA ALA A 164 5.72 3.86 -6.76
C ALA A 164 4.77 5.04 -6.51
N ARG A 165 3.51 4.75 -6.13
CA ARG A 165 2.51 5.78 -5.79
C ARG A 165 2.97 6.72 -4.69
N SER A 166 3.71 6.20 -3.71
CA SER A 166 4.17 7.00 -2.57
C SER A 166 5.43 7.82 -2.85
N ALA A 167 6.16 7.51 -3.90
CA ALA A 167 7.50 8.04 -4.15
C ALA A 167 7.57 8.97 -5.38
N VAL A 168 6.59 8.90 -6.28
CA VAL A 168 6.61 9.61 -7.56
C VAL A 168 6.73 11.14 -7.42
N ASP A 169 6.17 11.73 -6.38
CA ASP A 169 6.24 13.19 -6.16
C ASP A 169 7.65 13.64 -5.76
N LEU A 170 8.37 12.82 -4.97
CA LEU A 170 9.76 13.09 -4.62
C LEU A 170 10.69 12.90 -5.82
N GLU A 171 10.40 11.96 -6.71
CA GLU A 171 11.14 11.80 -7.97
C GLU A 171 10.93 13.00 -8.90
N LYS A 172 9.67 13.44 -9.09
CA LYS A 172 9.35 14.63 -9.90
C LYS A 172 10.07 15.89 -9.39
N THR A 173 10.21 16.02 -8.08
CA THR A 173 10.94 17.12 -7.44
C THR A 173 12.45 16.86 -7.32
N LYS A 174 12.96 15.77 -7.91
CA LYS A 174 14.39 15.38 -7.94
C LYS A 174 15.03 15.22 -6.56
N GLN A 175 14.25 14.84 -5.55
CA GLN A 175 14.74 14.59 -4.21
C GLN A 175 15.22 13.16 -4.02
N ILE A 176 14.71 12.22 -4.83
CA ILE A 176 15.10 10.82 -4.86
C ILE A 176 15.16 10.33 -6.30
N LEU A 177 15.77 9.15 -6.50
CA LEU A 177 15.73 8.41 -7.74
C LEU A 177 14.92 7.12 -7.52
N LEU A 178 14.12 6.73 -8.53
CA LEU A 178 13.35 5.49 -8.51
C LEU A 178 13.89 4.52 -9.55
N PHE A 179 14.04 3.27 -9.17
CA PHE A 179 14.43 2.18 -10.07
C PHE A 179 13.34 1.13 -10.04
N PRO A 180 12.84 0.67 -11.20
CA PRO A 180 11.89 -0.42 -11.23
C PRO A 180 12.53 -1.70 -10.68
N LEU A 181 11.78 -2.46 -9.92
CA LEU A 181 12.05 -3.88 -9.78
C LEU A 181 11.67 -4.54 -11.11
N GLU A 182 12.29 -5.65 -11.51
CA GLU A 182 12.03 -6.29 -12.82
C GLU A 182 10.54 -6.46 -13.12
N GLU A 183 10.10 -6.03 -14.31
CA GLU A 183 8.68 -5.86 -14.68
C GLU A 183 7.81 -7.12 -14.52
N SER A 184 8.38 -8.30 -14.66
CA SER A 184 7.64 -9.56 -14.61
C SER A 184 7.20 -9.99 -13.20
N VAL A 185 7.67 -9.31 -12.13
CA VAL A 185 7.67 -9.88 -10.79
C VAL A 185 6.90 -9.04 -9.75
N HIS A 186 6.61 -7.74 -9.98
CA HIS A 186 6.26 -6.83 -8.88
C HIS A 186 4.98 -6.03 -9.04
N LYS A 187 4.04 -6.48 -9.84
CA LYS A 187 2.68 -5.96 -9.79
C LYS A 187 1.95 -6.66 -8.64
N ARG A 188 1.57 -5.91 -7.63
CA ARG A 188 0.68 -6.36 -6.58
C ARG A 188 -0.70 -5.74 -6.74
N SER A 189 -1.70 -6.37 -6.13
CA SER A 189 -3.04 -5.79 -6.04
C SER A 189 -3.29 -5.23 -4.65
N PHE A 190 -4.07 -4.15 -4.58
CA PHE A 190 -4.78 -3.78 -3.37
C PHE A 190 -6.14 -4.47 -3.34
N TYR A 191 -6.57 -4.82 -2.14
CA TYR A 191 -7.78 -5.61 -1.92
C TYR A 191 -8.77 -4.88 -1.03
N ILE A 192 -10.05 -4.98 -1.37
CA ILE A 192 -11.14 -4.73 -0.45
C ILE A 192 -11.32 -6.02 0.36
N VAL A 193 -11.37 -5.89 1.68
CA VAL A 193 -11.53 -7.03 2.60
C VAL A 193 -12.74 -6.82 3.48
N TYR A 194 -13.59 -7.84 3.60
CA TYR A 194 -14.69 -7.86 4.56
C TYR A 194 -14.94 -9.29 5.05
N SER A 195 -15.58 -9.43 6.20
CA SER A 195 -15.87 -10.75 6.81
C SER A 195 -17.00 -11.45 6.07
N LYS A 196 -16.84 -12.75 5.77
CA LYS A 196 -17.89 -13.60 5.24
C LYS A 196 -19.00 -13.87 6.27
N ASN A 197 -18.65 -13.77 7.55
CA ASN A 197 -19.54 -14.14 8.65
C ASN A 197 -20.43 -12.98 9.11
N ARG A 198 -20.39 -11.83 8.43
CA ARG A 198 -21.16 -10.64 8.77
C ARG A 198 -22.01 -10.18 7.60
N ILE A 199 -23.25 -9.79 7.93
CA ILE A 199 -24.14 -9.16 6.93
C ILE A 199 -23.71 -7.71 6.77
N LEU A 200 -23.25 -7.35 5.56
CA LEU A 200 -22.91 -5.99 5.23
C LEU A 200 -24.16 -5.12 5.12
N LYS A 201 -24.12 -3.95 5.74
CA LYS A 201 -25.14 -2.91 5.59
C LYS A 201 -25.27 -2.49 4.12
N PRO A 202 -26.44 -2.06 3.65
CA PRO A 202 -26.62 -1.67 2.23
C PRO A 202 -25.65 -0.61 1.74
N HIS A 203 -25.41 0.46 2.50
CA HIS A 203 -24.50 1.54 2.15
C HIS A 203 -23.03 1.10 2.12
N VAL A 204 -22.61 0.12 2.96
CA VAL A 204 -21.28 -0.50 2.91
C VAL A 204 -21.10 -1.28 1.61
N ARG A 205 -22.12 -2.05 1.20
CA ARG A 205 -22.10 -2.74 -0.10
C ARG A 205 -22.00 -1.78 -1.27
N GLN A 206 -22.75 -0.68 -1.24
CA GLN A 206 -22.66 0.36 -2.27
C GLN A 206 -21.27 0.95 -2.36
N PHE A 207 -20.62 1.23 -1.23
CA PHE A 207 -19.24 1.71 -1.20
C PHE A 207 -18.26 0.69 -1.76
N ILE A 208 -18.38 -0.61 -1.41
CA ILE A 208 -17.54 -1.68 -1.98
C ILE A 208 -17.68 -1.75 -3.51
N HIS A 209 -18.91 -1.67 -4.03
CA HIS A 209 -19.14 -1.64 -5.48
C HIS A 209 -18.50 -0.41 -6.12
N TYR A 210 -18.68 0.77 -5.50
CA TYR A 210 -18.05 2.01 -5.97
C TYR A 210 -16.54 1.91 -6.02
N VAL A 211 -15.87 1.42 -4.97
CA VAL A 211 -14.41 1.26 -4.93
C VAL A 211 -13.91 0.33 -6.02
N ARG A 212 -14.59 -0.80 -6.21
CA ARG A 212 -14.26 -1.77 -7.28
C ARG A 212 -14.35 -1.13 -8.66
N ASP A 213 -15.42 -0.37 -8.92
CA ASP A 213 -15.72 0.16 -10.23
C ASP A 213 -14.92 1.45 -10.53
N PHE A 214 -14.44 2.16 -9.50
CA PHE A 214 -13.68 3.40 -9.60
C PHE A 214 -12.35 3.22 -10.34
N TYR A 215 -11.61 2.14 -10.04
CA TYR A 215 -10.32 1.86 -10.66
C TYR A 215 -10.41 1.03 -11.94
N GLN A 216 -11.60 0.83 -12.49
CA GLN A 216 -11.97 -0.06 -13.58
C GLN A 216 -11.68 -1.54 -13.31
N PRO A 217 -12.55 -2.45 -13.79
CA PRO A 217 -12.34 -3.87 -13.59
C PRO A 217 -10.97 -4.25 -14.19
N LEU A 218 -10.10 -4.83 -13.37
CA LEU A 218 -8.97 -5.58 -13.86
C LEU A 218 -9.55 -6.58 -14.85
N GLN A 219 -9.32 -6.38 -16.15
CA GLN A 219 -9.77 -7.37 -17.13
C GLN A 219 -9.17 -8.71 -16.71
N PRO A 220 -9.98 -9.76 -16.58
CA PRO A 220 -9.43 -11.07 -16.31
C PRO A 220 -8.45 -11.43 -17.43
N VAL A 221 -7.23 -11.74 -17.01
CA VAL A 221 -6.18 -12.27 -17.90
C VAL A 221 -6.58 -13.69 -18.31
#